data_3122322f246a967d16b3d4766bba1ef7
#
_entry.id   3122322f246a967d16b3d4766bba1ef7
#
_cell.length_a   1.000
_cell.length_b   1.000
_cell.length_c   1.000
_cell.angle_alpha   90.00
_cell.angle_beta   90.00
_cell.angle_gamma   90.00
#
_symmetry.space_group_name_H-M   'P 1'
#
loop_
_entity.id
_entity.type
_entity.pdbx_description
1 polymer ?
#
loop_
_entity_poly.entity_id
_entity_poly.type
_entity_poly.pdbx_seq_one_letter_code
_entity_poly.pdbx_strand_id
1 'polypeptide(L)'
;MRTFAPTLLLVLALCGCAGVTAPTAPPPPSTPAERTAAAEALAVERQWLGTWFRDTPVKIAQRGDGVLTLEVPREFCFDTGRSTVKPALAAVLDKLAESLRRVPQAQVALLAAPDDASVTTPLAMQRAERVREHLRSHGVAEGRLAKPAPAVSASVQLRVVAFASPL
;
A
#
# COMPACT_ATOMS: atom_id res chain seq x y z
N MET A 1 -18.41 -37.10 73.60
CA MET A 1 -17.20 -37.59 72.95
C MET A 1 -17.09 -36.84 71.64
N ARG A 2 -15.96 -36.10 71.46
CA ARG A 2 -15.71 -35.14 70.40
C ARG A 2 -15.10 -35.88 69.23
N THR A 3 -15.61 -35.70 68.01
CA THR A 3 -14.94 -36.12 66.76
C THR A 3 -14.81 -34.92 65.85
N PHE A 4 -13.57 -34.53 65.64
CA PHE A 4 -13.17 -33.47 64.74
C PHE A 4 -13.17 -34.02 63.30
N ALA A 5 -13.82 -33.28 62.36
CA ALA A 5 -13.68 -33.49 60.93
C ALA A 5 -12.65 -32.50 60.37
N PRO A 6 -11.65 -32.92 59.59
CA PRO A 6 -10.76 -31.99 58.95
C PRO A 6 -11.35 -31.51 57.62
N THR A 7 -11.45 -30.22 57.51
CA THR A 7 -11.84 -29.52 56.29
C THR A 7 -10.69 -29.52 55.28
N LEU A 8 -10.92 -30.22 54.14
CA LEU A 8 -9.97 -30.27 53.03
C LEU A 8 -10.08 -28.99 52.18
N LEU A 9 -9.11 -28.12 52.26
CA LEU A 9 -9.04 -26.87 51.51
C LEU A 9 -8.48 -27.18 50.11
N LEU A 10 -9.35 -27.19 49.10
CA LEU A 10 -8.97 -27.36 47.67
C LEU A 10 -8.51 -26.00 47.10
N VAL A 11 -7.19 -25.79 47.00
CA VAL A 11 -6.63 -24.62 46.36
C VAL A 11 -6.62 -24.83 44.85
N LEU A 12 -7.54 -24.15 44.15
CA LEU A 12 -7.61 -24.13 42.70
C LEU A 12 -6.56 -23.12 42.18
N ALA A 13 -5.42 -23.61 41.71
CA ALA A 13 -4.41 -22.78 41.06
C ALA A 13 -4.89 -22.44 39.64
N LEU A 14 -5.37 -21.20 39.42
CA LEU A 14 -5.58 -20.64 38.07
C LEU A 14 -4.21 -20.32 37.46
N CYS A 15 -3.74 -21.23 36.58
CA CYS A 15 -2.64 -20.91 35.63
C CYS A 15 -3.14 -19.93 34.59
N GLY A 16 -2.98 -18.63 34.85
CA GLY A 16 -3.16 -17.59 33.86
C GLY A 16 -2.02 -17.64 32.83
N CYS A 17 -2.28 -18.19 31.63
CA CYS A 17 -1.41 -18.00 30.49
C CYS A 17 -1.45 -16.52 30.06
N ALA A 18 -0.57 -15.70 30.64
CA ALA A 18 -0.25 -14.40 30.08
C ALA A 18 0.48 -14.66 28.75
N GLY A 19 -0.25 -14.54 27.66
CA GLY A 19 0.33 -14.49 26.32
C GLY A 19 1.24 -13.27 26.21
N VAL A 20 2.53 -13.47 26.42
CA VAL A 20 3.56 -12.48 26.13
C VAL A 20 3.61 -12.36 24.61
N THR A 21 2.90 -11.37 24.06
CA THR A 21 3.13 -10.92 22.68
C THR A 21 4.57 -10.38 22.65
N ALA A 22 5.51 -11.20 22.19
CA ALA A 22 6.85 -10.76 21.93
C ALA A 22 6.77 -9.58 20.94
N PRO A 23 7.47 -8.46 21.19
CA PRO A 23 7.56 -7.39 20.22
C PRO A 23 8.11 -7.98 18.92
N THR A 24 7.31 -7.91 17.84
CA THR A 24 7.74 -8.34 16.51
C THR A 24 8.97 -7.53 16.16
N ALA A 25 10.13 -8.16 16.13
CA ALA A 25 11.38 -7.52 15.70
C ALA A 25 11.14 -6.92 14.30
N PRO A 26 11.65 -5.72 14.00
CA PRO A 26 11.58 -5.17 12.66
C PRO A 26 12.16 -6.19 11.67
N PRO A 27 11.53 -6.37 10.50
CA PRO A 27 12.03 -7.32 9.51
C PRO A 27 13.48 -6.99 9.18
N PRO A 28 14.34 -8.02 9.01
CA PRO A 28 15.75 -7.82 8.69
C PRO A 28 15.88 -7.03 7.38
N PRO A 29 16.91 -6.20 7.22
CA PRO A 29 17.15 -5.47 5.99
C PRO A 29 17.27 -6.45 4.82
N SER A 30 16.55 -6.18 3.74
CA SER A 30 16.52 -7.03 2.54
C SER A 30 17.92 -7.21 1.95
N THR A 31 18.29 -8.43 1.67
CA THR A 31 19.58 -8.74 1.02
C THR A 31 19.63 -8.18 -0.42
N PRO A 32 20.79 -7.92 -1.01
CA PRO A 32 20.91 -7.52 -2.41
C PRO A 32 20.19 -8.48 -3.38
N ALA A 33 20.26 -9.78 -3.12
CA ALA A 33 19.59 -10.80 -3.93
C ALA A 33 18.05 -10.68 -3.87
N GLU A 34 17.49 -10.46 -2.69
CA GLU A 34 16.03 -10.25 -2.51
C GLU A 34 15.55 -8.97 -3.22
N ARG A 35 16.35 -7.91 -3.17
CA ARG A 35 16.03 -6.66 -3.91
C ARG A 35 16.03 -6.87 -5.42
N THR A 36 16.99 -7.62 -5.94
CA THR A 36 17.06 -7.94 -7.37
C THR A 36 15.86 -8.78 -7.78
N ALA A 37 15.54 -9.85 -7.06
CA ALA A 37 14.38 -10.70 -7.35
C ALA A 37 13.06 -9.92 -7.32
N ALA A 38 12.91 -8.98 -6.39
CA ALA A 38 11.71 -8.17 -6.31
C ALA A 38 11.64 -7.10 -7.40
N ALA A 39 12.78 -6.55 -7.84
CA ALA A 39 12.83 -5.65 -9.00
C ALA A 39 12.46 -6.39 -10.30
N GLU A 40 12.91 -7.63 -10.47
CA GLU A 40 12.52 -8.50 -11.58
C GLU A 40 11.03 -8.81 -11.57
N ALA A 41 10.47 -9.14 -10.40
CA ALA A 41 9.02 -9.34 -10.25
C ALA A 41 8.23 -8.09 -10.65
N LEU A 42 8.67 -6.88 -10.27
CA LEU A 42 8.06 -5.63 -10.70
C LEU A 42 8.21 -5.39 -12.21
N ALA A 43 9.28 -5.88 -12.85
CA ALA A 43 9.43 -5.81 -14.30
C ALA A 43 8.37 -6.65 -15.04
N VAL A 44 8.06 -7.82 -14.52
CA VAL A 44 6.95 -8.65 -15.04
C VAL A 44 5.61 -7.93 -14.87
N GLU A 45 5.36 -7.35 -13.69
CA GLU A 45 4.13 -6.59 -13.44
C GLU A 45 4.01 -5.35 -14.33
N ARG A 46 5.12 -4.67 -14.62
CA ARG A 46 5.15 -3.56 -15.58
C ARG A 46 4.67 -4.01 -16.97
N GLN A 47 5.16 -5.16 -17.44
CA GLN A 47 4.73 -5.70 -18.74
C GLN A 47 3.24 -6.03 -18.73
N TRP A 48 2.77 -6.68 -17.67
CA TRP A 48 1.37 -7.04 -17.52
C TRP A 48 0.47 -5.80 -17.48
N LEU A 49 0.79 -4.80 -16.66
CA LEU A 49 0.08 -3.52 -16.62
C LEU A 49 0.12 -2.81 -17.99
N GLY A 50 1.28 -2.82 -18.66
CA GLY A 50 1.44 -2.23 -19.99
C GLY A 50 0.54 -2.88 -21.06
N THR A 51 0.20 -4.16 -20.89
CA THR A 51 -0.76 -4.85 -21.78
C THR A 51 -2.18 -4.34 -21.55
N TRP A 52 -2.58 -4.14 -20.28
CA TRP A 52 -3.91 -3.65 -19.93
C TRP A 52 -4.16 -2.20 -20.37
N PHE A 53 -3.12 -1.37 -20.30
CA PHE A 53 -3.23 0.07 -20.56
C PHE A 53 -2.56 0.50 -21.87
N ARG A 54 -2.35 -0.46 -22.79
CA ARG A 54 -1.91 -0.16 -24.16
C ARG A 54 -2.93 0.77 -24.82
N ASP A 55 -2.42 1.73 -25.57
CA ASP A 55 -3.25 2.72 -26.30
C ASP A 55 -4.13 3.61 -25.40
N THR A 56 -3.82 3.67 -24.11
CA THR A 56 -4.42 4.59 -23.17
C THR A 56 -3.44 5.70 -22.77
N PRO A 57 -3.90 6.84 -22.23
CA PRO A 57 -3.02 7.91 -21.77
C PRO A 57 -2.24 7.58 -20.49
N VAL A 58 -2.43 6.39 -19.92
CA VAL A 58 -1.70 5.94 -18.72
C VAL A 58 -0.24 5.66 -19.08
N LYS A 59 0.68 6.33 -18.38
CA LYS A 59 2.12 6.09 -18.54
C LYS A 59 2.60 5.12 -17.48
N ILE A 60 3.21 4.03 -17.92
CA ILE A 60 3.80 3.01 -17.05
C ILE A 60 5.26 2.85 -17.43
N ALA A 61 6.15 3.18 -16.51
CA ALA A 61 7.58 3.11 -16.71
C ALA A 61 8.27 2.40 -15.54
N GLN A 62 9.40 1.76 -15.81
CA GLN A 62 10.30 1.26 -14.78
C GLN A 62 11.68 1.85 -15.00
N ARG A 63 12.29 2.34 -13.93
CA ARG A 63 13.66 2.84 -13.95
C ARG A 63 14.66 1.71 -13.70
N GLY A 64 15.94 1.97 -13.99
CA GLY A 64 17.02 1.02 -13.78
C GLY A 64 17.24 0.61 -12.32
N ASP A 65 16.72 1.41 -11.37
CA ASP A 65 16.69 1.11 -9.93
C ASP A 65 15.54 0.16 -9.51
N GLY A 66 14.76 -0.34 -10.48
CA GLY A 66 13.63 -1.22 -10.24
C GLY A 66 12.34 -0.51 -9.84
N VAL A 67 12.31 0.81 -9.78
CA VAL A 67 11.14 1.60 -9.41
C VAL A 67 10.11 1.60 -10.53
N LEU A 68 8.92 1.08 -10.27
CA LEU A 68 7.77 1.14 -11.17
C LEU A 68 6.98 2.44 -10.92
N THR A 69 6.78 3.22 -11.98
CA THR A 69 6.03 4.48 -11.94
C THR A 69 4.78 4.39 -12.81
N LEU A 70 3.66 4.80 -12.27
CA LEU A 70 2.38 4.96 -12.98
C LEU A 70 1.98 6.43 -12.92
N GLU A 71 1.60 6.97 -14.08
CA GLU A 71 1.06 8.33 -14.20
C GLU A 71 -0.23 8.30 -14.98
N VAL A 72 -1.29 8.88 -14.41
CA VAL A 72 -2.60 8.99 -15.04
C VAL A 72 -2.97 10.47 -15.14
N PRO A 73 -3.21 11.01 -16.35
CA PRO A 73 -3.57 12.42 -16.51
C PRO A 73 -4.85 12.77 -15.74
N ARG A 74 -4.89 13.97 -15.14
CA ARG A 74 -5.95 14.43 -14.23
C ARG A 74 -7.36 14.31 -14.80
N GLU A 75 -7.53 14.62 -16.07
CA GLU A 75 -8.84 14.61 -16.76
C GLU A 75 -9.51 13.23 -16.75
N PHE A 76 -8.73 12.14 -16.62
CA PHE A 76 -9.23 10.78 -16.49
C PHE A 76 -9.41 10.35 -15.03
N CYS A 77 -8.94 11.16 -14.07
CA CYS A 77 -8.89 10.80 -12.67
C CYS A 77 -10.04 11.38 -11.85
N PHE A 78 -10.34 12.67 -12.04
CA PHE A 78 -11.30 13.43 -11.22
C PHE A 78 -12.03 14.44 -12.05
N ASP A 79 -13.26 14.79 -11.62
CA ASP A 79 -13.97 15.95 -12.12
C ASP A 79 -13.48 17.22 -11.41
N THR A 80 -13.66 18.37 -12.06
CA THR A 80 -13.27 19.68 -11.51
C THR A 80 -13.93 19.92 -10.15
N GLY A 81 -13.14 20.31 -9.17
CA GLY A 81 -13.58 20.54 -7.78
C GLY A 81 -13.99 19.26 -7.01
N ARG A 82 -13.81 18.08 -7.58
CA ARG A 82 -14.21 16.82 -6.95
C ARG A 82 -13.00 15.96 -6.59
N SER A 83 -13.15 15.18 -5.51
CA SER A 83 -12.19 14.15 -5.10
C SER A 83 -12.68 12.72 -5.35
N THR A 84 -13.85 12.55 -5.98
CA THR A 84 -14.39 11.24 -6.34
C THR A 84 -13.57 10.64 -7.48
N VAL A 85 -13.06 9.44 -7.28
CA VAL A 85 -12.29 8.69 -8.28
C VAL A 85 -13.19 8.35 -9.46
N LYS A 86 -12.77 8.71 -10.67
CA LYS A 86 -13.48 8.34 -11.91
C LYS A 86 -13.27 6.88 -12.28
N PRO A 87 -14.19 6.25 -13.03
CA PRO A 87 -14.05 4.84 -13.44
C PRO A 87 -12.73 4.52 -14.15
N ALA A 88 -12.19 5.45 -14.94
CA ALA A 88 -10.92 5.24 -15.62
C ALA A 88 -9.74 5.11 -14.63
N LEU A 89 -9.67 5.98 -13.60
CA LEU A 89 -8.66 5.84 -12.56
C LEU A 89 -8.92 4.60 -11.70
N ALA A 90 -10.19 4.31 -11.36
CA ALA A 90 -10.54 3.12 -10.60
C ALA A 90 -9.99 1.85 -11.27
N ALA A 91 -10.18 1.69 -12.59
CA ALA A 91 -9.66 0.55 -13.34
C ALA A 91 -8.12 0.43 -13.27
N VAL A 92 -7.41 1.56 -13.27
CA VAL A 92 -5.94 1.56 -13.08
C VAL A 92 -5.57 1.10 -11.68
N LEU A 93 -6.27 1.61 -10.67
CA LEU A 93 -6.01 1.27 -9.27
C LEU A 93 -6.34 -0.19 -8.96
N ASP A 94 -7.40 -0.74 -9.57
CA ASP A 94 -7.78 -2.15 -9.43
C ASP A 94 -6.66 -3.05 -9.96
N LYS A 95 -6.14 -2.74 -11.15
CA LYS A 95 -5.03 -3.50 -11.74
C LYS A 95 -3.73 -3.32 -10.95
N LEU A 96 -3.48 -2.14 -10.42
CA LEU A 96 -2.34 -1.92 -9.53
C LEU A 96 -2.49 -2.72 -8.22
N ALA A 97 -3.66 -2.73 -7.61
CA ALA A 97 -3.91 -3.52 -6.40
C ALA A 97 -3.72 -5.03 -6.66
N GLU A 98 -4.17 -5.52 -7.82
CA GLU A 98 -3.94 -6.89 -8.26
C GLU A 98 -2.45 -7.20 -8.42
N SER A 99 -1.68 -6.31 -9.05
CA SER A 99 -0.24 -6.40 -9.18
C SER A 99 0.47 -6.43 -7.82
N LEU A 100 0.11 -5.52 -6.91
CA LEU A 100 0.67 -5.47 -5.55
C LEU A 100 0.38 -6.72 -4.72
N ARG A 101 -0.73 -7.43 -4.96
CA ARG A 101 -1.00 -8.71 -4.30
C ARG A 101 -0.09 -9.84 -4.80
N ARG A 102 0.31 -9.82 -6.07
CA ARG A 102 1.26 -10.80 -6.64
C ARG A 102 2.70 -10.56 -6.18
N VAL A 103 3.05 -9.31 -5.82
CA VAL A 103 4.39 -8.94 -5.33
C VAL A 103 4.27 -8.43 -3.89
N PRO A 104 4.18 -9.31 -2.88
CA PRO A 104 3.96 -8.92 -1.48
C PRO A 104 5.04 -7.99 -0.90
N GLN A 105 6.26 -8.06 -1.44
CA GLN A 105 7.39 -7.23 -1.03
C GLN A 105 7.34 -5.82 -1.61
N ALA A 106 6.49 -5.56 -2.61
CA ALA A 106 6.35 -4.22 -3.19
C ALA A 106 5.48 -3.32 -2.32
N GLN A 107 5.77 -2.04 -2.32
CA GLN A 107 5.00 -1.01 -1.64
C GLN A 107 4.87 0.25 -2.51
N VAL A 108 3.83 1.01 -2.29
CA VAL A 108 3.65 2.32 -2.90
C VAL A 108 4.44 3.34 -2.10
N ALA A 109 5.60 3.76 -2.60
CA ALA A 109 6.50 4.72 -1.95
C ALA A 109 6.10 6.18 -2.21
N LEU A 110 5.34 6.44 -3.27
CA LEU A 110 4.74 7.74 -3.56
C LEU A 110 3.30 7.53 -4.02
N LEU A 111 2.38 8.28 -3.42
CA LEU A 111 0.99 8.38 -3.80
C LEU A 111 0.63 9.86 -3.82
N ALA A 112 0.56 10.43 -5.01
CA ALA A 112 0.33 11.86 -5.18
C ALA A 112 -0.78 12.12 -6.20
N ALA A 113 -1.66 13.07 -5.89
CA ALA A 113 -2.72 13.50 -6.77
C ALA A 113 -2.67 15.00 -7.04
N PRO A 114 -3.03 15.43 -8.27
CA PRO A 114 -3.00 16.83 -8.65
C PRO A 114 -4.23 17.59 -8.16
N ASP A 115 -4.07 18.89 -8.01
CA ASP A 115 -5.17 19.85 -7.93
C ASP A 115 -5.65 20.26 -9.33
N ASP A 116 -6.72 21.05 -9.37
CA ASP A 116 -7.21 21.65 -10.61
C ASP A 116 -6.33 22.82 -11.10
N ALA A 117 -5.68 23.53 -10.18
CA ALA A 117 -4.91 24.74 -10.45
C ALA A 117 -3.39 24.59 -10.33
N SER A 118 -2.84 23.39 -10.31
CA SER A 118 -1.40 23.11 -10.13
C SER A 118 -0.78 23.69 -8.83
N VAL A 119 -1.59 23.96 -7.84
CA VAL A 119 -1.19 24.45 -6.53
C VAL A 119 -1.51 23.39 -5.48
N THR A 120 -0.70 23.30 -4.44
CA THR A 120 -0.94 22.41 -3.31
C THR A 120 -2.14 22.93 -2.52
N THR A 121 -3.31 22.32 -2.72
CA THR A 121 -4.52 22.66 -1.98
C THR A 121 -5.05 21.46 -1.20
N PRO A 122 -6.01 21.69 -0.28
CA PRO A 122 -6.71 20.61 0.40
C PRO A 122 -7.34 19.60 -0.55
N LEU A 123 -7.76 20.00 -1.76
CA LEU A 123 -8.35 19.12 -2.76
C LEU A 123 -7.35 18.07 -3.27
N ALA A 124 -6.09 18.46 -3.53
CA ALA A 124 -5.04 17.52 -3.93
C ALA A 124 -4.83 16.44 -2.86
N MET A 125 -4.79 16.83 -1.60
CA MET A 125 -4.66 15.88 -0.48
C MET A 125 -5.87 14.97 -0.36
N GLN A 126 -7.09 15.49 -0.51
CA GLN A 126 -8.32 14.68 -0.50
C GLN A 126 -8.33 13.67 -1.66
N ARG A 127 -7.89 14.06 -2.86
CA ARG A 127 -7.75 13.18 -4.01
C ARG A 127 -6.75 12.06 -3.76
N ALA A 128 -5.59 12.40 -3.22
CA ALA A 128 -4.58 11.41 -2.87
C ALA A 128 -5.10 10.43 -1.80
N GLU A 129 -5.84 10.92 -0.79
CA GLU A 129 -6.46 10.04 0.20
C GLU A 129 -7.51 9.11 -0.43
N ARG A 130 -8.32 9.58 -1.40
CA ARG A 130 -9.27 8.71 -2.11
C ARG A 130 -8.57 7.62 -2.93
N VAL A 131 -7.44 7.94 -3.55
CA VAL A 131 -6.61 6.93 -4.23
C VAL A 131 -6.09 5.89 -3.24
N ARG A 132 -5.59 6.32 -2.08
CA ARG A 132 -5.12 5.46 -1.00
C ARG A 132 -6.23 4.54 -0.48
N GLU A 133 -7.39 5.10 -0.20
CA GLU A 133 -8.56 4.37 0.26
C GLU A 133 -9.03 3.33 -0.75
N HIS A 134 -9.00 3.65 -2.04
CA HIS A 134 -9.33 2.71 -3.10
C HIS A 134 -8.40 1.49 -3.09
N LEU A 135 -7.08 1.71 -3.03
CA LEU A 135 -6.10 0.62 -2.95
C LEU A 135 -6.29 -0.23 -1.68
N ARG A 136 -6.57 0.42 -0.55
CA ARG A 136 -6.83 -0.26 0.73
C ARG A 136 -8.09 -1.15 0.65
N SER A 137 -9.18 -0.64 0.10
CA SER A 137 -10.43 -1.39 -0.06
C SER A 137 -10.30 -2.58 -1.02
N HIS A 138 -9.26 -2.56 -1.89
CA HIS A 138 -8.92 -3.66 -2.80
C HIS A 138 -7.80 -4.57 -2.27
N GLY A 139 -7.60 -4.56 -0.95
CA GLY A 139 -6.77 -5.54 -0.24
C GLY A 139 -5.28 -5.20 -0.17
N VAL A 140 -4.88 -3.96 -0.48
CA VAL A 140 -3.50 -3.52 -0.23
C VAL A 140 -3.38 -3.08 1.24
N ALA A 141 -2.49 -3.73 1.99
CA ALA A 141 -2.30 -3.42 3.40
C ALA A 141 -1.83 -1.96 3.59
N GLU A 142 -2.35 -1.30 4.61
CA GLU A 142 -2.10 0.13 4.88
C GLU A 142 -0.61 0.45 5.04
N GLY A 143 0.16 -0.40 5.71
CA GLY A 143 1.60 -0.25 5.88
C GLY A 143 2.42 -0.35 4.59
N ARG A 144 1.79 -0.73 3.46
CA ARG A 144 2.41 -0.76 2.12
C ARG A 144 2.07 0.47 1.28
N LEU A 145 1.30 1.41 1.81
CA LEU A 145 0.85 2.61 1.12
C LEU A 145 1.51 3.84 1.75
N ALA A 146 2.18 4.64 0.93
CA ALA A 146 2.71 5.93 1.34
C ALA A 146 1.59 6.85 1.86
N LYS A 147 1.97 7.83 2.68
CA LYS A 147 1.07 8.93 3.03
C LYS A 147 0.68 9.70 1.77
N PRO A 148 -0.57 10.20 1.70
CA PRO A 148 -1.02 11.06 0.60
C PRO A 148 -0.14 12.29 0.44
N ALA A 149 0.09 12.68 -0.80
CA ALA A 149 0.84 13.87 -1.14
C ALA A 149 0.19 14.64 -2.29
N PRO A 150 0.40 15.95 -2.40
CA PRO A 150 0.03 16.70 -3.60
C PRO A 150 1.01 16.36 -4.74
N ALA A 151 0.50 16.23 -5.96
CA ALA A 151 1.35 16.08 -7.13
C ALA A 151 1.82 17.46 -7.65
N VAL A 152 3.05 17.48 -8.09
CA VAL A 152 3.64 18.68 -8.75
C VAL A 152 3.30 18.75 -10.24
N SER A 153 2.69 17.70 -10.80
CA SER A 153 2.28 17.61 -12.21
C SER A 153 0.76 17.47 -12.32
N ALA A 154 0.23 17.68 -13.52
CA ALA A 154 -1.18 17.49 -13.82
C ALA A 154 -1.58 16.00 -13.97
N SER A 155 -1.01 15.12 -13.14
CA SER A 155 -1.26 13.69 -13.18
C SER A 155 -1.32 13.10 -11.78
N VAL A 156 -2.13 12.05 -11.60
CA VAL A 156 -1.97 11.15 -10.45
C VAL A 156 -0.69 10.38 -10.63
N GLN A 157 0.17 10.39 -9.63
CA GLN A 157 1.46 9.72 -9.65
C GLN A 157 1.53 8.66 -8.56
N LEU A 158 1.87 7.45 -8.99
CA LEU A 158 2.10 6.32 -8.11
C LEU A 158 3.50 5.77 -8.38
N ARG A 159 4.29 5.61 -7.34
CA ARG A 159 5.62 5.01 -7.42
C ARG A 159 5.66 3.78 -6.54
N VAL A 160 5.93 2.64 -7.17
CA VAL A 160 6.04 1.35 -6.49
C VAL A 160 7.50 0.96 -6.42
N VAL A 161 7.95 0.59 -5.25
CA VAL A 161 9.29 0.08 -4.99
C VAL A 161 9.22 -1.32 -4.42
N ALA A 162 10.20 -2.14 -4.75
CA ALA A 162 10.41 -3.41 -4.08
C ALA A 162 11.29 -3.14 -2.87
N PHE A 163 10.77 -3.34 -1.66
CA PHE A 163 11.37 -3.03 -0.36
C PHE A 163 11.51 -1.53 -0.05
N ALA A 164 11.07 -1.14 1.13
CA ALA A 164 11.39 0.16 1.69
C ALA A 164 12.90 0.24 1.90
N SER A 165 13.60 1.07 1.13
CA SER A 165 14.81 1.67 1.70
C SER A 165 14.33 2.50 2.91
N PRO A 166 14.88 2.31 4.09
CA PRO A 166 14.62 3.25 5.18
C PRO A 166 14.98 4.65 4.69
N LEU A 167 14.03 5.56 4.82
CA LEU A 167 14.26 7.00 4.66
C LEU A 167 15.17 7.50 5.76
#